data_1d4493bb17c1127072a475d65031db82
#
_entry.id   1d4493bb17c1127072a475d65031db82
#
_cell.length_a   1.000
_cell.length_b   1.000
_cell.length_c   1.000
_cell.angle_alpha   90.00
_cell.angle_beta   90.00
_cell.angle_gamma   90.00
#
_symmetry.space_group_name_H-M   'P 1'
#
loop_
_entity.id
_entity.type
_entity.pdbx_description
1 polymer ?
#
loop_
_entity_poly.entity_id
_entity_poly.type
_entity_poly.pdbx_seq_one_letter_code
_entity_poly.pdbx_strand_id
1 'polypeptide(L)'
;MKHALLIPPVGPFSDPHALVEVATAAENAGWDGVFVWDHVLRAKSPVEVADPWIALAAIAIATHRVRIGPAVTPLTRRRPIKLARETVSLDHLSDGRLTLGLGLGVDSSRELSGFGEVVDPRTRGERLDEGAELLCAMWSGETIDYRGQHFVADKVTVLPRPVQQPRIPLWFAARGQARKPVRRAASYDGIIPIEVDTRQLADMLEIVENERGSLDGFDIAVRPTGGRQYRAFSDLGATWTFVEPAAGDPDLLQVAATDPPTLF
;
A
#
# COMPACT_ATOMS: atom_id res chain seq x y z
N MET A 1 8.97 -14.50 8.04
CA MET A 1 7.95 -13.47 7.70
C MET A 1 8.48 -12.12 8.14
N LYS A 2 8.35 -11.09 7.31
CA LYS A 2 8.75 -9.71 7.62
C LYS A 2 7.64 -9.00 8.41
N HIS A 3 8.02 -8.01 9.22
CA HIS A 3 7.11 -7.29 10.10
C HIS A 3 7.09 -5.80 9.76
N ALA A 4 5.92 -5.23 9.58
CA ALA A 4 5.75 -3.81 9.30
C ALA A 4 4.71 -3.18 10.21
N LEU A 5 4.96 -1.94 10.61
CA LEU A 5 3.92 -1.09 11.18
C LEU A 5 3.03 -0.54 10.07
N LEU A 6 1.72 -0.55 10.31
CA LEU A 6 0.74 0.14 9.47
C LEU A 6 0.13 1.27 10.28
N ILE A 7 0.52 2.50 9.97
CA ILE A 7 0.20 3.68 10.77
C ILE A 7 -0.93 4.48 10.14
N PRO A 8 -2.04 4.70 10.85
CA PRO A 8 -3.05 5.67 10.43
C PRO A 8 -2.55 7.10 10.70
N PRO A 9 -2.31 7.94 9.66
CA PRO A 9 -1.82 9.31 9.83
C PRO A 9 -2.94 10.26 10.24
N VAL A 10 -3.55 10.01 11.40
CA VAL A 10 -4.74 10.73 11.90
C VAL A 10 -4.59 11.12 13.37
N GLY A 11 -5.28 12.17 13.79
CA GLY A 11 -5.27 12.66 15.17
C GLY A 11 -3.85 13.02 15.63
N PRO A 12 -3.30 12.42 16.71
CA PRO A 12 -1.94 12.70 17.18
C PRO A 12 -0.85 12.43 16.11
N PHE A 13 -1.13 11.58 15.13
CA PHE A 13 -0.23 11.23 14.03
C PHE A 13 -0.55 11.98 12.72
N SER A 14 -1.34 13.04 12.78
CA SER A 14 -1.52 13.96 11.66
C SER A 14 -0.33 14.93 11.49
N ASP A 15 0.57 15.00 12.48
CA ASP A 15 1.83 15.71 12.35
C ASP A 15 2.89 14.78 11.69
N PRO A 16 3.47 15.15 10.54
CA PRO A 16 4.55 14.38 9.93
C PRO A 16 5.77 14.17 10.83
N HIS A 17 6.06 15.08 11.77
CA HIS A 17 7.15 14.90 12.74
C HIS A 17 6.91 13.71 13.67
N ALA A 18 5.69 13.55 14.19
CA ALA A 18 5.33 12.40 15.02
C ALA A 18 5.46 11.08 14.24
N LEU A 19 5.10 11.08 12.94
CA LEU A 19 5.27 9.91 12.09
C LEU A 19 6.75 9.56 11.84
N VAL A 20 7.61 10.56 11.73
CA VAL A 20 9.07 10.37 11.63
C VAL A 20 9.64 9.76 12.91
N GLU A 21 9.21 10.23 14.08
CA GLU A 21 9.63 9.66 15.37
C GLU A 21 9.26 8.17 15.47
N VAL A 22 8.01 7.83 15.12
CA VAL A 22 7.54 6.44 15.13
C VAL A 22 8.32 5.59 14.14
N ALA A 23 8.55 6.06 12.91
CA ALA A 23 9.27 5.31 11.89
C ALA A 23 10.75 5.07 12.25
N THR A 24 11.39 6.07 12.86
CA THR A 24 12.78 5.96 13.34
C THR A 24 12.88 4.99 14.52
N ALA A 25 11.94 5.03 15.46
CA ALA A 25 11.86 4.07 16.56
C ALA A 25 11.67 2.65 16.05
N ALA A 26 10.78 2.46 15.08
CA ALA A 26 10.54 1.15 14.45
C ALA A 26 11.80 0.62 13.74
N GLU A 27 12.49 1.45 12.97
CA GLU A 27 13.74 1.06 12.32
C GLU A 27 14.80 0.62 13.33
N ASN A 28 14.96 1.37 14.42
CA ASN A 28 15.91 1.07 15.48
C ASN A 28 15.57 -0.22 16.24
N ALA A 29 14.28 -0.52 16.39
CA ALA A 29 13.79 -1.75 17.03
C ALA A 29 13.79 -2.98 16.11
N GLY A 30 14.21 -2.86 14.85
CA GLY A 30 14.37 -4.00 13.94
C GLY A 30 13.14 -4.31 13.06
N TRP A 31 12.18 -3.41 12.96
CA TRP A 31 11.08 -3.58 11.99
C TRP A 31 11.59 -3.59 10.55
N ASP A 32 10.91 -4.35 9.69
CA ASP A 32 11.24 -4.48 8.27
C ASP A 32 10.56 -3.41 7.42
N GLY A 33 9.46 -2.82 7.90
CA GLY A 33 8.72 -1.83 7.13
C GLY A 33 7.85 -0.90 7.97
N VAL A 34 7.56 0.27 7.40
CA VAL A 34 6.60 1.25 7.90
C VAL A 34 5.70 1.68 6.76
N PHE A 35 4.41 1.42 6.91
CA PHE A 35 3.40 1.76 5.92
C PHE A 35 2.37 2.71 6.52
N VAL A 36 1.74 3.53 5.69
CA VAL A 36 0.73 4.48 6.14
C VAL A 36 -0.58 4.29 5.37
N TRP A 37 -1.70 4.66 5.99
CA TRP A 37 -2.97 4.76 5.27
C TRP A 37 -2.97 5.97 4.33
N ASP A 38 -3.72 5.87 3.23
CA ASP A 38 -3.99 6.99 2.34
C ASP A 38 -5.48 7.34 2.38
N HIS A 39 -5.84 8.15 3.37
CA HIS A 39 -7.16 8.75 3.53
C HIS A 39 -7.06 10.27 3.43
N VAL A 40 -8.08 10.93 2.87
CA VAL A 40 -8.21 12.40 2.84
C VAL A 40 -9.24 12.91 3.83
N LEU A 41 -10.15 12.03 4.23
CA LEU A 41 -11.12 12.25 5.31
C LEU A 41 -11.20 10.99 6.17
N ARG A 42 -11.47 11.19 7.45
CA ARG A 42 -11.64 10.07 8.35
C ARG A 42 -12.90 10.23 9.18
N ALA A 43 -13.76 9.19 9.14
CA ALA A 43 -14.90 8.99 9.99
C ALA A 43 -16.03 10.03 9.95
N LYS A 44 -17.04 9.75 10.77
CA LYS A 44 -18.27 10.55 10.93
C LYS A 44 -18.05 11.87 11.67
N SER A 45 -16.94 12.01 12.36
CA SER A 45 -16.53 13.28 13.03
C SER A 45 -15.26 13.78 12.39
N PRO A 46 -15.11 15.10 12.19
CA PRO A 46 -13.85 15.68 11.70
C PRO A 46 -12.69 15.25 12.59
N VAL A 47 -11.62 14.76 11.96
CA VAL A 47 -10.36 14.42 12.62
C VAL A 47 -9.23 14.92 11.72
N GLU A 48 -8.16 15.35 12.32
CA GLU A 48 -6.96 15.78 11.61
C GLU A 48 -6.35 14.60 10.85
N VAL A 49 -5.93 14.84 9.60
CA VAL A 49 -5.35 13.83 8.70
C VAL A 49 -4.12 14.42 8.03
N ALA A 50 -2.98 13.75 8.12
CA ALA A 50 -1.82 14.13 7.34
C ALA A 50 -1.92 13.60 5.90
N ASP A 51 -1.33 14.35 4.96
CA ASP A 51 -1.11 13.82 3.61
C ASP A 51 -0.08 12.68 3.66
N PRO A 52 -0.42 11.47 3.20
CA PRO A 52 0.45 10.29 3.32
C PRO A 52 1.72 10.41 2.48
N TRP A 53 1.69 11.12 1.36
CA TRP A 53 2.86 11.25 0.48
C TRP A 53 3.90 12.21 1.06
N ILE A 54 3.45 13.27 1.72
CA ILE A 54 4.32 14.18 2.47
C ILE A 54 4.91 13.45 3.69
N ALA A 55 4.08 12.70 4.43
CA ALA A 55 4.54 11.89 5.56
C ALA A 55 5.59 10.84 5.13
N LEU A 56 5.33 10.10 4.04
CA LEU A 56 6.28 9.11 3.50
C LEU A 56 7.58 9.76 3.03
N ALA A 57 7.55 10.97 2.46
CA ALA A 57 8.76 11.69 2.10
C ALA A 57 9.62 12.05 3.32
N ALA A 58 8.98 12.49 4.42
CA ALA A 58 9.66 12.77 5.67
C ALA A 58 10.26 11.49 6.29
N ILE A 59 9.50 10.40 6.32
CA ILE A 59 9.95 9.07 6.77
C ILE A 59 11.13 8.57 5.91
N ALA A 60 11.07 8.75 4.59
CA ALA A 60 12.13 8.31 3.66
C ALA A 60 13.48 8.95 3.98
N ILE A 61 13.50 10.25 4.34
CA ILE A 61 14.72 10.99 4.68
C ILE A 61 15.26 10.56 6.07
N ALA A 62 14.37 10.24 7.01
CA ALA A 62 14.72 9.95 8.39
C ALA A 62 15.11 8.48 8.65
N THR A 63 14.86 7.59 7.69
CA THR A 63 15.12 6.15 7.79
C THR A 63 16.02 5.66 6.65
N HIS A 64 16.69 4.51 6.82
CA HIS A 64 17.68 4.02 5.86
C HIS A 64 17.47 2.56 5.42
N ARG A 65 16.67 1.79 6.18
CA ARG A 65 16.53 0.34 5.98
C ARG A 65 15.08 -0.12 5.79
N VAL A 66 14.16 0.42 6.58
CA VAL A 66 12.76 -0.01 6.54
C VAL A 66 12.14 0.24 5.18
N ARG A 67 11.39 -0.74 4.69
CA ARG A 67 10.54 -0.57 3.52
C ARG A 67 9.40 0.37 3.84
N ILE A 68 9.04 1.25 2.92
CA ILE A 68 8.02 2.27 3.14
C ILE A 68 6.96 2.23 2.04
N GLY A 69 5.77 2.71 2.33
CA GLY A 69 4.73 2.85 1.30
C GLY A 69 3.34 3.09 1.85
N PRO A 70 2.38 3.36 0.98
CA PRO A 70 0.98 3.38 1.37
C PRO A 70 0.41 1.96 1.38
N ALA A 71 -0.44 1.65 2.36
CA ALA A 71 -1.25 0.44 2.36
C ALA A 71 -2.71 0.77 2.75
N VAL A 72 -3.50 1.22 1.74
CA VAL A 72 -3.21 1.34 0.31
C VAL A 72 -3.60 2.72 -0.23
N THR A 73 -2.98 3.13 -1.35
CA THR A 73 -3.42 4.32 -2.11
C THR A 73 -4.62 3.97 -3.01
N PRO A 74 -5.74 4.70 -2.90
CA PRO A 74 -6.84 4.60 -3.86
C PRO A 74 -6.48 5.29 -5.18
N LEU A 75 -5.94 4.53 -6.14
CA LEU A 75 -5.56 5.08 -7.45
C LEU A 75 -6.75 5.72 -8.17
N THR A 76 -7.97 5.29 -7.85
CA THR A 76 -9.20 5.76 -8.50
C THR A 76 -9.53 7.23 -8.28
N ARG A 77 -8.99 7.87 -7.21
CA ARG A 77 -9.12 9.32 -6.95
C ARG A 77 -7.85 10.10 -7.29
N ARG A 78 -6.85 9.47 -7.93
CA ARG A 78 -5.58 10.09 -8.28
C ARG A 78 -5.37 10.11 -9.78
N ARG A 79 -4.70 11.15 -10.27
CA ARG A 79 -4.24 11.20 -11.67
C ARG A 79 -3.00 10.32 -11.80
N PRO A 80 -2.98 9.31 -12.70
CA PRO A 80 -1.82 8.41 -12.84
C PRO A 80 -0.49 9.14 -13.05
N ILE A 81 -0.47 10.19 -13.88
CA ILE A 81 0.77 10.98 -14.11
C ILE A 81 1.28 11.67 -12.84
N LYS A 82 0.38 12.17 -11.99
CA LYS A 82 0.80 12.79 -10.73
C LYS A 82 1.36 11.74 -9.79
N LEU A 83 0.68 10.59 -9.66
CA LEU A 83 1.16 9.48 -8.84
C LEU A 83 2.47 8.90 -9.37
N ALA A 84 2.67 8.80 -10.70
CA ALA A 84 3.94 8.38 -11.28
C ALA A 84 5.11 9.29 -10.85
N ARG A 85 4.89 10.62 -10.81
CA ARG A 85 5.90 11.57 -10.35
C ARG A 85 6.19 11.46 -8.86
N GLU A 86 5.17 11.32 -8.04
CA GLU A 86 5.28 11.16 -6.59
C GLU A 86 6.06 9.88 -6.24
N THR A 87 5.67 8.77 -6.85
CA THR A 87 6.30 7.46 -6.60
C THR A 87 7.75 7.40 -7.04
N VAL A 88 8.09 7.92 -8.22
CA VAL A 88 9.48 7.98 -8.68
C VAL A 88 10.33 8.86 -7.76
N SER A 89 9.82 10.04 -7.38
CA SER A 89 10.53 10.94 -6.48
C SER A 89 10.76 10.31 -5.10
N LEU A 90 9.74 9.63 -4.57
CA LEU A 90 9.84 8.93 -3.29
C LEU A 90 10.75 7.70 -3.36
N ASP A 91 10.76 7.00 -4.49
CA ASP A 91 11.66 5.86 -4.73
C ASP A 91 13.13 6.30 -4.73
N HIS A 92 13.43 7.40 -5.41
CA HIS A 92 14.76 8.02 -5.35
C HIS A 92 15.12 8.52 -3.94
N LEU A 93 14.19 9.20 -3.28
CA LEU A 93 14.40 9.76 -1.94
C LEU A 93 14.66 8.67 -0.89
N SER A 94 14.09 7.50 -1.08
CA SER A 94 14.21 6.35 -0.19
C SER A 94 15.28 5.34 -0.63
N ASP A 95 16.07 5.62 -1.67
CA ASP A 95 17.04 4.68 -2.24
C ASP A 95 16.43 3.30 -2.56
N GLY A 96 15.25 3.29 -3.22
CA GLY A 96 14.58 2.07 -3.68
C GLY A 96 13.86 1.27 -2.60
N ARG A 97 13.39 1.90 -1.53
CA ARG A 97 12.63 1.23 -0.45
C ARG A 97 11.12 1.35 -0.59
N LEU A 98 10.61 2.01 -1.61
CA LEU A 98 9.17 2.16 -1.83
C LEU A 98 8.52 0.84 -2.26
N THR A 99 7.38 0.52 -1.67
CA THR A 99 6.38 -0.43 -2.18
C THR A 99 5.05 0.29 -2.31
N LEU A 100 4.44 0.23 -3.47
CA LEU A 100 3.18 0.91 -3.73
C LEU A 100 2.00 -0.04 -3.53
N GLY A 101 1.32 0.10 -2.40
CA GLY A 101 0.03 -0.56 -2.18
C GLY A 101 -1.09 0.19 -2.89
N LEU A 102 -1.87 -0.52 -3.70
CA LEU A 102 -2.97 0.03 -4.50
C LEU A 102 -4.32 -0.61 -4.15
N GLY A 103 -5.38 0.18 -4.20
CA GLY A 103 -6.73 -0.29 -3.95
C GLY A 103 -7.81 0.57 -4.61
N LEU A 104 -9.06 0.14 -4.49
CA LEU A 104 -10.22 0.89 -4.96
C LEU A 104 -10.55 2.11 -4.07
N GLY A 105 -10.11 2.10 -2.82
CA GLY A 105 -10.62 3.00 -1.80
C GLY A 105 -12.01 2.60 -1.32
N VAL A 106 -12.45 3.28 -0.28
CA VAL A 106 -13.79 3.14 0.32
C VAL A 106 -14.45 4.51 0.41
N ASP A 107 -15.77 4.55 0.47
CA ASP A 107 -16.51 5.81 0.57
C ASP A 107 -17.27 5.98 1.90
N SER A 108 -16.92 5.18 2.91
CA SER A 108 -17.54 5.25 4.24
C SER A 108 -17.38 6.61 4.93
N SER A 109 -16.32 7.33 4.61
CA SER A 109 -16.05 8.70 5.08
C SER A 109 -16.34 9.77 4.02
N ARG A 110 -17.04 9.41 2.94
CA ARG A 110 -17.38 10.30 1.81
C ARG A 110 -16.14 10.88 1.10
N GLU A 111 -15.06 10.15 1.09
CA GLU A 111 -13.80 10.54 0.42
C GLU A 111 -13.90 10.57 -1.11
N LEU A 112 -14.92 9.93 -1.66
CA LEU A 112 -15.23 9.91 -3.08
C LEU A 112 -16.48 10.78 -3.34
N SER A 113 -17.63 10.40 -2.79
CA SER A 113 -18.90 11.10 -3.02
C SER A 113 -18.90 12.55 -2.56
N GLY A 114 -18.16 12.86 -1.50
CA GLY A 114 -18.06 14.22 -0.97
C GLY A 114 -17.30 15.20 -1.89
N PHE A 115 -16.51 14.69 -2.81
CA PHE A 115 -15.69 15.46 -3.75
C PHE A 115 -16.07 15.24 -5.22
N GLY A 116 -17.22 14.60 -5.48
CA GLY A 116 -17.68 14.34 -6.84
C GLY A 116 -16.87 13.30 -7.61
N GLU A 117 -16.10 12.47 -6.89
CA GLU A 117 -15.35 11.38 -7.49
C GLU A 117 -16.26 10.19 -7.83
N VAL A 118 -15.79 9.33 -8.73
CA VAL A 118 -16.53 8.13 -9.15
C VAL A 118 -16.72 7.18 -7.99
N VAL A 119 -17.97 6.85 -7.65
CA VAL A 119 -18.33 5.92 -6.59
C VAL A 119 -18.66 4.50 -7.09
N ASP A 120 -19.00 4.36 -8.38
CA ASP A 120 -19.32 3.07 -8.97
C ASP A 120 -18.15 2.10 -8.89
N PRO A 121 -18.29 0.93 -8.21
CA PRO A 121 -17.18 0.00 -7.99
C PRO A 121 -16.61 -0.60 -9.28
N ARG A 122 -17.44 -0.78 -10.31
CA ARG A 122 -17.00 -1.31 -11.60
C ARG A 122 -16.08 -0.33 -12.30
N THR A 123 -16.50 0.91 -12.45
CA THR A 123 -15.74 1.99 -13.07
C THR A 123 -14.43 2.26 -12.30
N ARG A 124 -14.48 2.20 -10.95
CA ARG A 124 -13.27 2.30 -10.13
C ARG A 124 -12.32 1.13 -10.39
N GLY A 125 -12.85 -0.09 -10.55
CA GLY A 125 -12.04 -1.26 -10.90
C GLY A 125 -11.34 -1.12 -12.25
N GLU A 126 -12.05 -0.62 -13.26
CA GLU A 126 -11.53 -0.35 -14.59
C GLU A 126 -10.44 0.74 -14.57
N ARG A 127 -10.68 1.84 -13.84
CA ARG A 127 -9.67 2.90 -13.63
C ARG A 127 -8.44 2.41 -12.88
N LEU A 128 -8.60 1.49 -11.91
CA LEU A 128 -7.48 0.90 -11.19
C LEU A 128 -6.63 0.02 -12.12
N ASP A 129 -7.27 -0.78 -12.96
CA ASP A 129 -6.61 -1.65 -13.95
C ASP A 129 -5.79 -0.78 -14.94
N GLU A 130 -6.44 0.15 -15.65
CA GLU A 130 -5.76 1.04 -16.59
C GLU A 130 -4.69 1.94 -15.94
N GLY A 131 -4.99 2.47 -14.75
CA GLY A 131 -4.07 3.34 -14.04
C GLY A 131 -2.79 2.61 -13.62
N ALA A 132 -2.88 1.35 -13.21
CA ALA A 132 -1.72 0.55 -12.85
C ALA A 132 -0.86 0.19 -14.07
N GLU A 133 -1.48 -0.18 -15.20
CA GLU A 133 -0.78 -0.39 -16.47
C GLU A 133 -0.03 0.88 -16.90
N LEU A 134 -0.71 2.01 -16.84
CA LEU A 134 -0.15 3.30 -17.23
C LEU A 134 0.99 3.75 -16.31
N LEU A 135 0.92 3.48 -14.99
CA LEU A 135 2.02 3.69 -14.05
C LEU A 135 3.26 2.88 -14.46
N CYS A 136 3.09 1.58 -14.73
CA CYS A 136 4.19 0.72 -15.18
C CYS A 136 4.81 1.23 -16.48
N ALA A 137 3.99 1.66 -17.45
CA ALA A 137 4.46 2.26 -18.68
C ALA A 137 5.23 3.56 -18.44
N MET A 138 4.74 4.46 -17.54
CA MET A 138 5.44 5.70 -17.19
C MET A 138 6.78 5.47 -16.51
N TRP A 139 6.91 4.41 -15.71
CA TRP A 139 8.17 4.07 -15.04
C TRP A 139 9.21 3.41 -15.94
N SER A 140 8.82 2.93 -17.13
CA SER A 140 9.76 2.34 -18.10
C SER A 140 10.77 3.35 -18.63
N GLY A 141 10.39 4.64 -18.69
CA GLY A 141 11.17 5.69 -19.33
C GLY A 141 11.07 5.69 -20.86
N GLU A 142 10.27 4.79 -21.42
CA GLU A 142 10.00 4.74 -22.86
C GLU A 142 8.94 5.77 -23.27
N THR A 143 8.86 6.04 -24.58
CA THR A 143 7.78 6.88 -25.10
C THR A 143 6.46 6.10 -25.11
N ILE A 144 5.45 6.64 -24.42
CA ILE A 144 4.13 6.02 -24.24
C ILE A 144 3.16 6.62 -25.23
N ASP A 145 2.49 5.78 -26.01
CA ASP A 145 1.29 6.12 -26.78
C ASP A 145 0.15 5.20 -26.30
N TYR A 146 -0.67 5.69 -25.35
CA TYR A 146 -1.70 4.91 -24.67
C TYR A 146 -3.07 5.55 -24.83
N ARG A 147 -4.07 4.76 -25.25
CA ARG A 147 -5.46 5.19 -25.41
C ARG A 147 -6.38 4.16 -24.76
N GLY A 148 -6.63 4.33 -23.47
CA GLY A 148 -7.58 3.52 -22.72
C GLY A 148 -8.98 4.09 -22.70
N GLN A 149 -9.86 3.47 -21.94
CA GLN A 149 -11.23 3.93 -21.72
C GLN A 149 -11.26 5.16 -20.79
N HIS A 150 -10.35 5.23 -19.84
CA HIS A 150 -10.34 6.25 -18.78
C HIS A 150 -9.14 7.19 -18.85
N PHE A 151 -8.04 6.77 -19.47
CA PHE A 151 -6.81 7.55 -19.54
C PHE A 151 -6.23 7.60 -20.94
N VAL A 152 -5.48 8.67 -21.21
CA VAL A 152 -4.75 8.88 -22.47
C VAL A 152 -3.36 9.40 -22.13
N ALA A 153 -2.35 8.88 -22.82
CA ALA A 153 -1.00 9.42 -22.88
C ALA A 153 -0.56 9.42 -24.36
N ASP A 154 -0.39 10.60 -24.95
CA ASP A 154 -0.13 10.77 -26.38
C ASP A 154 1.35 11.13 -26.60
N LYS A 155 2.15 10.12 -26.96
CA LYS A 155 3.58 10.21 -27.29
C LYS A 155 4.40 10.97 -26.23
N VAL A 156 4.22 10.61 -24.95
CA VAL A 156 4.91 11.23 -23.83
C VAL A 156 5.98 10.32 -23.26
N THR A 157 7.07 10.91 -22.78
CA THR A 157 8.13 10.20 -22.03
C THR A 157 8.22 10.76 -20.63
N VAL A 158 8.26 9.88 -19.62
CA VAL A 158 8.29 10.25 -18.20
C VAL A 158 9.66 9.89 -17.62
N LEU A 159 10.44 10.90 -17.27
CA LEU A 159 11.76 10.77 -16.65
C LEU A 159 11.85 11.62 -15.37
N PRO A 160 12.69 11.25 -14.38
CA PRO A 160 13.54 10.05 -14.37
C PRO A 160 12.76 8.75 -14.21
N ARG A 161 13.43 7.61 -14.38
CA ARG A 161 12.92 6.28 -14.05
C ARG A 161 13.06 6.04 -12.54
N PRO A 162 12.30 5.08 -11.96
CA PRO A 162 12.55 4.59 -10.60
C PRO A 162 13.97 4.04 -10.43
N VAL A 163 14.47 4.06 -9.20
CA VAL A 163 15.70 3.37 -8.80
C VAL A 163 15.51 1.86 -8.88
N GLN A 164 14.36 1.38 -8.41
CA GLN A 164 14.02 -0.04 -8.42
C GLN A 164 13.78 -0.56 -9.84
N GLN A 165 14.36 -1.74 -10.14
CA GLN A 165 14.21 -2.41 -11.43
C GLN A 165 13.56 -3.79 -11.24
N PRO A 166 12.67 -4.22 -12.13
CA PRO A 166 12.24 -3.53 -13.37
C PRO A 166 11.33 -2.33 -13.10
N ARG A 167 10.74 -2.20 -11.91
CA ARG A 167 9.84 -1.12 -11.46
C ARG A 167 9.67 -1.14 -9.95
N ILE A 168 8.99 -0.13 -9.41
CA ILE A 168 8.51 -0.12 -8.01
C ILE A 168 7.55 -1.30 -7.82
N PRO A 169 7.71 -2.12 -6.74
CA PRO A 169 6.78 -3.21 -6.45
C PRO A 169 5.36 -2.72 -6.21
N LEU A 170 4.38 -3.41 -6.80
CA LEU A 170 2.95 -3.13 -6.68
C LEU A 170 2.25 -4.24 -5.89
N TRP A 171 1.63 -3.86 -4.77
CA TRP A 171 0.76 -4.75 -3.99
C TRP A 171 -0.69 -4.31 -4.10
N PHE A 172 -1.60 -5.22 -4.37
CA PHE A 172 -3.01 -4.90 -4.54
C PHE A 172 -3.86 -5.37 -3.37
N ALA A 173 -4.72 -4.49 -2.87
CA ALA A 173 -5.71 -4.85 -1.87
C ALA A 173 -6.81 -5.73 -2.47
N ALA A 174 -7.14 -6.81 -1.75
CA ALA A 174 -8.26 -7.67 -2.06
C ALA A 174 -9.09 -7.94 -0.81
N ARG A 175 -10.42 -7.75 -0.89
CA ARG A 175 -11.34 -7.94 0.23
C ARG A 175 -12.32 -9.06 -0.06
N GLY A 176 -12.57 -9.89 0.96
CA GLY A 176 -13.58 -10.93 0.92
C GLY A 176 -13.33 -11.97 -0.17
N GLN A 177 -14.41 -12.50 -0.78
CA GLN A 177 -14.35 -13.59 -1.76
C GLN A 177 -14.32 -13.10 -3.22
N ALA A 178 -14.09 -11.82 -3.47
CA ALA A 178 -14.09 -11.26 -4.82
C ALA A 178 -12.84 -11.73 -5.61
N ARG A 179 -13.05 -12.52 -6.67
CA ARG A 179 -11.94 -13.09 -7.46
C ARG A 179 -11.19 -12.06 -8.31
N LYS A 180 -11.90 -11.04 -8.85
CA LYS A 180 -11.26 -10.04 -9.75
C LYS A 180 -10.11 -9.27 -9.08
N PRO A 181 -10.22 -8.75 -7.83
CA PRO A 181 -9.10 -8.14 -7.13
C PRO A 181 -7.91 -9.08 -6.91
N VAL A 182 -8.18 -10.37 -6.62
CA VAL A 182 -7.13 -11.38 -6.42
C VAL A 182 -6.37 -11.66 -7.72
N ARG A 183 -7.09 -11.84 -8.85
CA ARG A 183 -6.48 -12.01 -10.17
C ARG A 183 -5.67 -10.79 -10.59
N ARG A 184 -6.16 -9.57 -10.26
CA ARG A 184 -5.37 -8.35 -10.47
C ARG A 184 -4.05 -8.42 -9.70
N ALA A 185 -4.07 -8.75 -8.42
CA ALA A 185 -2.87 -8.88 -7.60
C ALA A 185 -1.89 -9.91 -8.20
N ALA A 186 -2.40 -11.03 -8.71
CA ALA A 186 -1.60 -12.09 -9.33
C ALA A 186 -0.78 -11.62 -10.55
N SER A 187 -1.21 -10.56 -11.24
CA SER A 187 -0.47 -9.97 -12.37
C SER A 187 0.69 -9.06 -11.94
N TYR A 188 0.88 -8.84 -10.63
CA TYR A 188 1.89 -7.93 -10.08
C TYR A 188 2.71 -8.60 -8.97
N ASP A 189 3.20 -7.83 -7.99
CA ASP A 189 4.25 -8.29 -7.07
C ASP A 189 3.71 -8.76 -5.71
N GLY A 190 2.46 -8.46 -5.38
CA GLY A 190 1.90 -8.90 -4.11
C GLY A 190 0.45 -8.56 -3.88
N ILE A 191 -0.08 -9.14 -2.81
CA ILE A 191 -1.46 -8.99 -2.35
C ILE A 191 -1.50 -8.48 -0.90
N ILE A 192 -2.46 -7.60 -0.62
CA ILE A 192 -2.84 -7.18 0.74
C ILE A 192 -4.26 -7.67 0.99
N PRO A 193 -4.46 -8.86 1.59
CA PRO A 193 -5.76 -9.36 1.98
C PRO A 193 -6.37 -8.49 3.07
N ILE A 194 -7.59 -8.01 2.86
CA ILE A 194 -8.28 -7.12 3.80
C ILE A 194 -9.43 -7.87 4.49
N GLU A 195 -9.39 -7.92 5.83
CA GLU A 195 -10.45 -8.52 6.66
C GLU A 195 -10.76 -9.97 6.25
N VAL A 196 -9.72 -10.79 6.11
CA VAL A 196 -9.84 -12.20 5.75
C VAL A 196 -9.57 -13.13 6.93
N ASP A 197 -10.23 -14.26 6.95
CA ASP A 197 -9.86 -15.40 7.79
C ASP A 197 -8.86 -16.33 7.08
N THR A 198 -8.42 -17.39 7.77
CA THR A 198 -7.43 -18.33 7.25
C THR A 198 -7.92 -19.08 6.00
N ARG A 199 -9.22 -19.43 5.93
CA ARG A 199 -9.80 -20.10 4.77
C ARG A 199 -9.87 -19.17 3.57
N GLN A 200 -10.33 -17.94 3.77
CA GLN A 200 -10.39 -16.94 2.71
C GLN A 200 -9.00 -16.61 2.17
N LEU A 201 -7.97 -16.56 3.03
CA LEU A 201 -6.59 -16.40 2.57
C LEU A 201 -6.16 -17.59 1.70
N ALA A 202 -6.40 -18.82 2.14
CA ALA A 202 -6.08 -20.01 1.34
C ALA A 202 -6.77 -20.00 -0.02
N ASP A 203 -8.07 -19.68 -0.08
CA ASP A 203 -8.84 -19.56 -1.33
C ASP A 203 -8.23 -18.47 -2.26
N MET A 204 -7.75 -17.35 -1.70
CA MET A 204 -7.08 -16.30 -2.48
C MET A 204 -5.75 -16.77 -3.04
N LEU A 205 -4.94 -17.45 -2.23
CA LEU A 205 -3.62 -17.95 -2.65
C LEU A 205 -3.73 -19.03 -3.72
N GLU A 206 -4.73 -19.90 -3.66
CA GLU A 206 -5.04 -20.85 -4.73
C GLU A 206 -5.30 -20.15 -6.06
N ILE A 207 -6.07 -19.05 -6.04
CA ILE A 207 -6.31 -18.25 -7.26
C ILE A 207 -5.00 -17.63 -7.76
N VAL A 208 -4.18 -17.05 -6.87
CA VAL A 208 -2.89 -16.46 -7.25
C VAL A 208 -1.97 -17.51 -7.86
N GLU A 209 -1.84 -18.67 -7.23
CA GLU A 209 -1.01 -19.78 -7.73
C GLU A 209 -1.48 -20.29 -9.09
N ASN A 210 -2.79 -20.44 -9.29
CA ASN A 210 -3.35 -20.84 -10.57
C ASN A 210 -3.09 -19.83 -11.70
N GLU A 211 -3.11 -18.52 -11.40
CA GLU A 211 -2.87 -17.48 -12.41
C GLU A 211 -1.37 -17.28 -12.70
N ARG A 212 -0.49 -17.48 -11.72
CA ARG A 212 0.97 -17.25 -11.82
C ARG A 212 1.78 -18.51 -12.12
N GLY A 213 1.26 -19.67 -11.74
CA GLY A 213 1.98 -20.94 -11.72
C GLY A 213 2.83 -21.17 -10.47
N SER A 214 3.12 -20.16 -9.67
CA SER A 214 3.88 -20.24 -8.42
C SER A 214 3.62 -19.01 -7.53
N LEU A 215 3.80 -19.17 -6.23
CA LEU A 215 3.86 -18.07 -5.26
C LEU A 215 5.28 -17.51 -5.04
N ASP A 216 6.29 -18.06 -5.70
CA ASP A 216 7.68 -17.63 -5.55
C ASP A 216 7.84 -16.17 -5.95
N GLY A 217 8.49 -15.38 -5.06
CA GLY A 217 8.70 -13.96 -5.28
C GLY A 217 7.43 -13.10 -5.19
N PHE A 218 6.30 -13.67 -4.75
CA PHE A 218 5.05 -12.94 -4.57
C PHE A 218 4.85 -12.58 -3.09
N ASP A 219 4.67 -11.30 -2.81
CA ASP A 219 4.46 -10.83 -1.44
C ASP A 219 3.01 -11.01 -1.00
N ILE A 220 2.83 -11.55 0.21
CA ILE A 220 1.53 -11.78 0.84
C ILE A 220 1.54 -11.04 2.17
N ALA A 221 0.95 -9.84 2.18
CA ALA A 221 0.99 -8.93 3.32
C ALA A 221 -0.32 -8.97 4.12
N VAL A 222 -0.31 -9.71 5.22
CA VAL A 222 -1.49 -9.99 6.05
C VAL A 222 -1.59 -9.09 7.28
N ARG A 223 -2.78 -9.03 7.87
CA ARG A 223 -3.10 -8.25 9.07
C ARG A 223 -3.77 -9.15 10.11
N PRO A 224 -2.99 -9.93 10.89
CA PRO A 224 -3.54 -10.82 11.90
C PRO A 224 -4.09 -10.03 13.11
N THR A 225 -5.17 -10.52 13.70
CA THR A 225 -5.79 -9.94 14.89
C THR A 225 -5.33 -10.59 16.20
N GLY A 226 -4.33 -11.47 16.14
CA GLY A 226 -3.75 -12.14 17.31
C GLY A 226 -2.86 -13.32 16.95
N GLY A 227 -2.13 -13.84 17.91
CA GLY A 227 -1.09 -14.84 17.70
C GLY A 227 -1.53 -16.15 17.05
N ARG A 228 -2.78 -16.59 17.26
CA ARG A 228 -3.32 -17.76 16.56
C ARG A 228 -3.45 -17.53 15.06
N GLN A 229 -3.98 -16.38 14.67
CA GLN A 229 -4.15 -16.01 13.26
C GLN A 229 -2.80 -15.74 12.60
N TYR A 230 -1.89 -15.12 13.33
CA TYR A 230 -0.52 -14.91 12.89
C TYR A 230 0.16 -16.22 12.46
N ARG A 231 0.12 -17.26 13.33
CA ARG A 231 0.68 -18.57 13.02
C ARG A 231 0.02 -19.21 11.80
N ALA A 232 -1.32 -19.19 11.77
CA ALA A 232 -2.07 -19.77 10.66
C ALA A 232 -1.77 -19.08 9.32
N PHE A 233 -1.60 -17.76 9.30
CA PHE A 233 -1.20 -17.04 8.09
C PHE A 233 0.25 -17.31 7.70
N SER A 234 1.16 -17.44 8.68
CA SER A 234 2.55 -17.85 8.46
C SER A 234 2.64 -19.23 7.82
N ASP A 235 1.83 -20.19 8.31
CA ASP A 235 1.79 -21.57 7.79
C ASP A 235 1.25 -21.61 6.35
N LEU A 236 0.41 -20.65 5.96
CA LEU A 236 -0.08 -20.47 4.58
C LEU A 236 0.92 -19.72 3.67
N GLY A 237 2.10 -19.34 4.15
CA GLY A 237 3.12 -18.69 3.34
C GLY A 237 3.04 -17.17 3.29
N ALA A 238 2.37 -16.51 4.25
CA ALA A 238 2.42 -15.05 4.37
C ALA A 238 3.87 -14.58 4.50
N THR A 239 4.26 -13.60 3.67
CA THR A 239 5.63 -13.06 3.63
C THR A 239 5.81 -11.83 4.51
N TRP A 240 4.73 -11.07 4.71
CA TRP A 240 4.67 -9.88 5.51
C TRP A 240 3.49 -9.91 6.48
N THR A 241 3.69 -9.32 7.64
CA THR A 241 2.60 -9.01 8.58
C THR A 241 2.56 -7.53 8.89
N PHE A 242 1.37 -6.94 8.85
CA PHE A 242 1.11 -5.60 9.34
C PHE A 242 0.63 -5.65 10.78
N VAL A 243 1.29 -4.92 11.65
CA VAL A 243 0.79 -4.55 12.97
C VAL A 243 0.15 -3.18 12.85
N GLU A 244 -1.13 -3.10 13.10
CA GLU A 244 -1.92 -1.87 13.01
C GLU A 244 -2.43 -1.49 14.38
N PRO A 245 -1.79 -0.54 15.07
CA PRO A 245 -2.31 0.04 16.29
C PRO A 245 -3.64 0.77 16.04
N ALA A 246 -4.43 0.95 17.08
CA ALA A 246 -5.66 1.73 16.97
C ALA A 246 -5.35 3.14 16.46
N ALA A 247 -6.25 3.70 15.64
CA ALA A 247 -6.08 5.06 15.13
C ALA A 247 -6.05 6.05 16.30
N GLY A 248 -4.95 6.82 16.41
CA GLY A 248 -4.73 7.76 17.52
C GLY A 248 -4.27 7.09 18.82
N ASP A 249 -3.76 5.86 18.76
CA ASP A 249 -3.21 5.15 19.91
C ASP A 249 -2.03 5.93 20.50
N PRO A 250 -2.11 6.40 21.75
CA PRO A 250 -1.02 7.16 22.37
C PRO A 250 0.24 6.31 22.60
N ASP A 251 0.10 4.98 22.63
CA ASP A 251 1.20 4.05 22.88
C ASP A 251 1.91 3.62 21.58
N LEU A 252 1.52 4.17 20.41
CA LEU A 252 2.11 3.79 19.12
C LEU A 252 3.64 3.92 19.10
N LEU A 253 4.19 4.97 19.69
CA LEU A 253 5.64 5.16 19.78
C LEU A 253 6.29 4.04 20.60
N GLN A 254 5.65 3.61 21.69
CA GLN A 254 6.14 2.50 22.51
C GLN A 254 6.04 1.17 21.75
N VAL A 255 4.94 0.94 21.02
CA VAL A 255 4.79 -0.23 20.13
C VAL A 255 5.90 -0.23 19.08
N ALA A 256 6.17 0.90 18.45
CA ALA A 256 7.23 1.04 17.45
C ALA A 256 8.63 0.75 18.01
N ALA A 257 8.88 1.13 19.27
CA ALA A 257 10.14 0.87 19.96
C ALA A 257 10.29 -0.58 20.48
N THR A 258 9.26 -1.42 20.33
CA THR A 258 9.28 -2.82 20.76
C THR A 258 9.74 -3.72 19.62
N ASP A 259 10.56 -4.73 19.90
CA ASP A 259 10.98 -5.75 18.94
C ASP A 259 9.76 -6.47 18.31
N PRO A 260 9.61 -6.44 16.97
CA PRO A 260 8.46 -7.02 16.28
C PRO A 260 8.14 -8.48 16.63
N PRO A 261 9.09 -9.40 16.72
CA PRO A 261 8.84 -10.81 17.04
C PRO A 261 8.19 -11.04 18.39
N THR A 262 8.31 -10.12 19.35
CA THR A 262 7.73 -10.25 20.69
C THR A 262 6.26 -9.91 20.79
N LEU A 263 5.68 -9.38 19.70
CA LEU A 263 4.27 -8.96 19.65
C LEU A 263 3.30 -10.11 19.36
N PHE A 264 3.79 -11.31 19.05
CA PHE A 264 3.02 -12.49 18.65
C PHE A 264 3.39 -13.74 19.52
#